data_73c264c0777d78f480233f4b1aa56d3d
#
_entry.id   73c264c0777d78f480233f4b1aa56d3d
#
_cell.length_a   1.000
_cell.length_b   1.000
_cell.length_c   1.000
_cell.angle_alpha   90.00
_cell.angle_beta   90.00
_cell.angle_gamma   90.00
#
_symmetry.space_group_name_H-M   'P 1'
#
loop_
_entity.id
_entity.type
_entity.pdbx_description
1 polymer ?
#
loop_
_entity_poly.entity_id
_entity_poly.type
_entity_poly.pdbx_seq_one_letter_code
_entity_poly.pdbx_strand_id
1 'polypeptide(L)'
;MKKVSEVMTTDVRLGRPDQTIREAAVLMMEADIGSLPIGDHDRLVGMVTDRDIVLRAVAQGLGAETLVREVMSEDIKYCFDDESVADVAGNMSKLGLRRLPVIDREKRLVGIVSLSNIAQSGNESATESLLKGVAQPH
;
A
#
# COMPACT_ATOMS: atom_id res chain seq x y z
N MET A 1 -9.55 18.88 -12.56
CA MET A 1 -9.31 18.14 -11.32
C MET A 1 -8.32 17.02 -11.60
N LYS A 2 -7.27 16.92 -10.79
CA LYS A 2 -6.28 15.87 -11.02
C LYS A 2 -6.79 14.50 -10.59
N LYS A 3 -6.52 13.51 -11.42
CA LYS A 3 -6.79 12.11 -11.13
C LYS A 3 -5.58 11.47 -10.48
N VAL A 4 -5.81 10.43 -9.73
CA VAL A 4 -4.74 9.67 -9.06
C VAL A 4 -3.71 9.17 -10.07
N SER A 5 -4.14 8.74 -11.27
CA SER A 5 -3.24 8.28 -12.32
C SER A 5 -2.18 9.31 -12.72
N GLU A 6 -2.46 10.60 -12.50
CA GLU A 6 -1.53 11.68 -12.87
C GLU A 6 -0.44 11.91 -11.82
N VAL A 7 -0.63 11.41 -10.58
CA VAL A 7 0.28 11.69 -9.47
C VAL A 7 0.89 10.43 -8.86
N MET A 8 0.33 9.26 -9.11
CA MET A 8 0.78 7.99 -8.53
C MET A 8 2.18 7.61 -9.00
N THR A 9 2.85 6.77 -8.22
CA THR A 9 4.09 6.11 -8.61
C THR A 9 3.74 4.83 -9.36
N THR A 10 4.32 4.64 -10.55
CA THR A 10 4.04 3.47 -11.38
C THR A 10 5.09 2.36 -11.25
N ASP A 11 6.29 2.69 -10.76
CA ASP A 11 7.33 1.71 -10.49
C ASP A 11 7.06 1.07 -9.13
N VAL A 12 6.15 0.09 -9.10
CA VAL A 12 5.68 -0.52 -7.86
C VAL A 12 6.47 -1.77 -7.55
N ARG A 13 6.98 -1.85 -6.31
CA ARG A 13 7.56 -3.08 -5.80
C ARG A 13 6.44 -4.00 -5.35
N LEU A 14 6.43 -5.22 -5.88
CA LEU A 14 5.40 -6.21 -5.62
C LEU A 14 6.00 -7.44 -4.96
N GLY A 15 5.25 -8.00 -4.00
CA GLY A 15 5.50 -9.34 -3.53
C GLY A 15 4.53 -10.32 -4.20
N ARG A 16 4.75 -11.60 -3.97
CA ARG A 16 3.88 -12.67 -4.44
C ARG A 16 3.48 -13.57 -3.28
N PRO A 17 2.31 -14.20 -3.36
CA PRO A 17 1.83 -15.06 -2.25
C PRO A 17 2.75 -16.24 -1.95
N ASP A 18 3.46 -16.73 -2.95
CA ASP A 18 4.34 -17.89 -2.83
C ASP A 18 5.79 -17.55 -2.47
N GLN A 19 6.09 -16.27 -2.28
CA GLN A 19 7.39 -15.86 -1.76
C GLN A 19 7.46 -16.08 -0.25
N THR A 20 8.68 -16.18 0.28
CA THR A 20 8.90 -16.25 1.72
C THR A 20 8.79 -14.86 2.34
N ILE A 21 8.51 -14.81 3.63
CA ILE A 21 8.49 -13.52 4.35
C ILE A 21 9.88 -12.89 4.37
N ARG A 22 10.94 -13.68 4.31
CA ARG A 22 12.30 -13.16 4.19
C ARG A 22 12.47 -12.38 2.88
N GLU A 23 12.01 -12.96 1.76
CA GLU A 23 12.07 -12.29 0.46
C GLU A 23 11.27 -10.98 0.47
N ALA A 24 10.09 -11.00 1.09
CA ALA A 24 9.27 -9.79 1.24
C ALA A 24 9.98 -8.74 2.09
N ALA A 25 10.61 -9.17 3.19
CA ALA A 25 11.36 -8.28 4.07
C ALA A 25 12.54 -7.63 3.34
N VAL A 26 13.23 -8.39 2.48
CA VAL A 26 14.34 -7.87 1.67
C VAL A 26 13.84 -6.79 0.70
N LEU A 27 12.69 -7.02 0.05
CA LEU A 27 12.09 -6.02 -0.83
C LEU A 27 11.74 -4.74 -0.05
N MET A 28 11.18 -4.88 1.14
CA MET A 28 10.86 -3.73 2.00
C MET A 28 12.11 -2.97 2.40
N MET A 29 13.17 -3.67 2.74
CA MET A 29 14.46 -3.08 3.12
C MET A 29 15.06 -2.30 1.95
N GLU A 30 15.10 -2.91 0.77
CA GLU A 30 15.70 -2.30 -0.42
C GLU A 30 14.93 -1.06 -0.89
N ALA A 31 13.61 -1.10 -0.79
CA ALA A 31 12.75 0.01 -1.20
C ALA A 31 12.46 1.00 -0.07
N ASP A 32 12.91 0.70 1.15
CA ASP A 32 12.65 1.52 2.34
C ASP A 32 11.16 1.77 2.56
N ILE A 33 10.38 0.69 2.54
CA ILE A 33 8.93 0.73 2.72
C ILE A 33 8.51 -0.27 3.79
N GLY A 34 7.45 0.07 4.51
CA GLY A 34 6.90 -0.79 5.57
C GLY A 34 5.68 -1.60 5.14
N SER A 35 5.26 -1.47 3.90
CA SER A 35 4.13 -2.22 3.35
C SER A 35 4.41 -2.60 1.90
N LEU A 36 3.93 -3.78 1.51
CA LEU A 36 4.19 -4.34 0.19
C LEU A 36 2.89 -4.90 -0.38
N PRO A 37 2.44 -4.40 -1.54
CA PRO A 37 1.30 -5.02 -2.23
C PRO A 37 1.69 -6.40 -2.72
N ILE A 38 0.76 -7.32 -2.61
CA ILE A 38 0.97 -8.70 -3.05
C ILE A 38 0.12 -8.93 -4.28
N GLY A 39 0.78 -9.28 -5.38
CA GLY A 39 0.15 -9.48 -6.66
C GLY A 39 0.24 -10.91 -7.15
N ASP A 40 -0.76 -11.32 -7.92
CA ASP A 40 -0.80 -12.60 -8.58
C ASP A 40 -1.41 -12.37 -9.96
N HIS A 41 -0.63 -12.59 -11.03
CA HIS A 41 -1.06 -12.37 -12.42
C HIS A 41 -1.66 -10.98 -12.63
N ASP A 42 -0.94 -9.93 -12.26
CA ASP A 42 -1.31 -8.51 -12.36
C ASP A 42 -2.43 -8.07 -11.40
N ARG A 43 -3.00 -9.00 -10.64
CA ARG A 43 -4.08 -8.68 -9.72
C ARG A 43 -3.57 -8.50 -8.31
N LEU A 44 -4.11 -7.51 -7.63
CA LEU A 44 -3.82 -7.27 -6.23
C LEU A 44 -4.58 -8.30 -5.40
N VAL A 45 -3.86 -9.15 -4.66
CA VAL A 45 -4.46 -10.23 -3.87
C VAL A 45 -4.27 -10.06 -2.36
N GLY A 46 -3.38 -9.17 -1.94
CA GLY A 46 -3.15 -8.93 -0.52
C GLY A 46 -2.20 -7.78 -0.27
N MET A 47 -1.98 -7.54 1.00
CA MET A 47 -0.97 -6.60 1.50
C MET A 47 -0.23 -7.27 2.64
N VAL A 48 1.08 -7.07 2.69
CA VAL A 48 1.88 -7.49 3.84
C VAL A 48 2.66 -6.29 4.35
N THR A 49 2.69 -6.16 5.66
CA THR A 49 3.42 -5.08 6.32
C THR A 49 4.54 -5.65 7.18
N ASP A 50 5.48 -4.80 7.56
CA ASP A 50 6.51 -5.16 8.54
C ASP A 50 5.86 -5.60 9.86
N ARG A 51 4.77 -4.93 10.26
CA ARG A 51 4.01 -5.31 11.45
C ARG A 51 3.41 -6.72 11.31
N ASP A 52 2.87 -7.06 10.15
CA ASP A 52 2.35 -8.41 9.89
C ASP A 52 3.43 -9.47 10.09
N ILE A 53 4.63 -9.21 9.58
CA ILE A 53 5.74 -10.15 9.70
C ILE A 53 6.13 -10.32 11.18
N VAL A 54 6.20 -9.24 11.93
CA VAL A 54 6.54 -9.29 13.35
C VAL A 54 5.46 -10.02 14.15
N LEU A 55 4.20 -9.63 13.99
CA LEU A 55 3.12 -10.12 14.86
C LEU A 55 2.53 -11.46 14.42
N ARG A 56 2.51 -11.74 13.13
CA ARG A 56 1.90 -12.96 12.60
C ARG A 56 2.90 -14.07 12.31
N ALA A 57 4.17 -13.73 12.23
CA ALA A 57 5.22 -14.73 11.99
C ALA A 57 6.17 -14.83 13.18
N VAL A 58 6.96 -13.80 13.44
CA VAL A 58 8.01 -13.86 14.48
C VAL A 58 7.40 -14.13 15.85
N ALA A 59 6.35 -13.38 16.23
CA ALA A 59 5.69 -13.56 17.53
C ALA A 59 5.01 -14.92 17.68
N GLN A 60 4.66 -15.55 16.57
CA GLN A 60 4.00 -16.87 16.57
C GLN A 60 5.01 -18.02 16.45
N GLY A 61 6.30 -17.71 16.44
CA GLY A 61 7.34 -18.73 16.34
C GLY A 61 7.57 -19.25 14.93
N LEU A 62 7.02 -18.60 13.90
CA LEU A 62 7.21 -19.01 12.52
C LEU A 62 8.54 -18.48 11.99
N GLY A 63 9.21 -19.28 11.17
CA GLY A 63 10.52 -18.94 10.62
C GLY A 63 10.44 -18.10 9.35
N ALA A 64 11.62 -17.68 8.88
CA ALA A 64 11.77 -16.81 7.72
C ALA A 64 11.31 -17.45 6.42
N GLU A 65 11.18 -18.77 6.38
CA GLU A 65 10.72 -19.52 5.20
C GLU A 65 9.19 -19.61 5.10
N THR A 66 8.46 -19.02 6.05
CA THR A 66 6.99 -18.92 6.01
C THR A 66 6.58 -18.17 4.75
N LEU A 67 5.54 -18.63 4.08
CA LEU A 67 5.08 -17.97 2.85
C LEU A 67 4.28 -16.71 3.17
N VAL A 68 4.43 -15.73 2.31
CA VAL A 68 3.72 -14.44 2.43
C VAL A 68 2.21 -14.65 2.57
N ARG A 69 1.63 -15.61 1.82
CA ARG A 69 0.19 -15.88 1.88
C ARG A 69 -0.32 -16.22 3.28
N GLU A 70 0.55 -16.72 4.15
CA GLU A 70 0.17 -17.13 5.50
C GLU A 70 0.09 -15.95 6.47
N VAL A 71 0.70 -14.81 6.13
CA VAL A 71 0.75 -13.64 7.02
C VAL A 71 0.14 -12.38 6.41
N MET A 72 -0.09 -12.35 5.10
CA MET A 72 -0.67 -11.18 4.43
C MET A 72 -2.12 -10.96 4.83
N SER A 73 -2.58 -9.72 4.67
CA SER A 73 -3.99 -9.38 4.81
C SER A 73 -4.66 -9.45 3.44
N GLU A 74 -5.84 -10.08 3.37
CA GLU A 74 -6.68 -10.09 2.19
C GLU A 74 -7.72 -8.97 2.23
N ASP A 75 -7.85 -8.29 3.37
CA ASP A 75 -8.72 -7.11 3.51
C ASP A 75 -7.96 -5.90 2.98
N ILE A 76 -7.96 -5.77 1.65
CA ILE A 76 -7.13 -4.80 0.94
C ILE A 76 -7.88 -3.49 0.79
N LYS A 77 -7.23 -2.39 1.18
CA LYS A 77 -7.71 -1.05 0.87
C LYS A 77 -7.01 -0.60 -0.41
N TYR A 78 -7.76 -0.01 -1.33
CA TYR A 78 -7.22 0.43 -2.62
C TYR A 78 -8.08 1.57 -3.17
N CYS A 79 -7.59 2.19 -4.24
CA CYS A 79 -8.38 3.16 -5.00
C CYS A 79 -8.26 2.84 -6.50
N PHE A 80 -9.14 3.47 -7.27
CA PHE A 80 -9.08 3.36 -8.73
C PHE A 80 -8.29 4.53 -9.32
N ASP A 81 -7.62 4.27 -10.43
CA ASP A 81 -6.76 5.25 -11.09
C ASP A 81 -7.51 6.47 -11.64
N ASP A 82 -8.82 6.34 -11.87
CA ASP A 82 -9.66 7.41 -12.37
C ASP A 82 -10.33 8.25 -11.27
N GLU A 83 -10.09 7.94 -10.00
CA GLU A 83 -10.59 8.76 -8.90
C GLU A 83 -9.78 10.05 -8.76
N SER A 84 -10.42 11.10 -8.22
CA SER A 84 -9.74 12.37 -7.99
C SER A 84 -8.77 12.28 -6.81
N VAL A 85 -7.70 13.06 -6.88
CA VAL A 85 -6.73 13.17 -5.77
C VAL A 85 -7.43 13.58 -4.48
N ALA A 86 -8.38 14.51 -4.58
CA ALA A 86 -9.09 15.00 -3.38
C ALA A 86 -9.90 13.89 -2.70
N ASP A 87 -10.63 13.08 -3.49
CA ASP A 87 -11.43 11.97 -2.94
C ASP A 87 -10.55 10.92 -2.31
N VAL A 88 -9.45 10.57 -2.97
CA VAL A 88 -8.52 9.55 -2.47
C VAL A 88 -7.83 10.04 -1.19
N ALA A 89 -7.42 11.31 -1.15
CA ALA A 89 -6.83 11.88 0.06
C ALA A 89 -7.81 11.83 1.23
N GLY A 90 -9.09 12.10 0.98
CA GLY A 90 -10.14 12.01 1.99
C GLY A 90 -10.30 10.59 2.54
N ASN A 91 -10.28 9.60 1.66
CA ASN A 91 -10.38 8.20 2.05
C ASN A 91 -9.15 7.74 2.82
N MET A 92 -7.95 8.11 2.37
CA MET A 92 -6.71 7.79 3.08
C MET A 92 -6.69 8.41 4.47
N SER A 93 -7.19 9.64 4.59
CA SER A 93 -7.30 10.34 5.87
C SER A 93 -8.20 9.56 6.83
N LYS A 94 -9.37 9.14 6.38
CA LYS A 94 -10.32 8.37 7.21
C LYS A 94 -9.73 7.04 7.67
N LEU A 95 -8.94 6.40 6.82
CA LEU A 95 -8.32 5.12 7.10
C LEU A 95 -7.00 5.24 7.86
N GLY A 96 -6.44 6.44 7.97
CA GLY A 96 -5.15 6.66 8.60
C GLY A 96 -3.98 6.09 7.81
N LEU A 97 -4.11 5.98 6.49
CA LEU A 97 -3.11 5.36 5.62
C LEU A 97 -2.24 6.40 4.93
N ARG A 98 -0.96 6.11 4.82
CA ARG A 98 0.02 6.95 4.13
C ARG A 98 0.22 6.53 2.67
N ARG A 99 -0.21 5.34 2.32
CA ARG A 99 -0.06 4.77 0.99
C ARG A 99 -1.28 3.94 0.67
N LEU A 100 -1.59 3.85 -0.62
CA LEU A 100 -2.75 3.09 -1.08
C LEU A 100 -2.44 2.52 -2.45
N PRO A 101 -2.64 1.21 -2.66
CA PRO A 101 -2.53 0.63 -3.99
C PRO A 101 -3.57 1.23 -4.92
N VAL A 102 -3.17 1.43 -6.18
CA VAL A 102 -4.05 1.96 -7.23
C VAL A 102 -4.28 0.87 -8.26
N ILE A 103 -5.54 0.58 -8.53
CA ILE A 103 -5.93 -0.41 -9.55
C ILE A 103 -6.71 0.28 -10.66
N ASP A 104 -6.73 -0.35 -11.83
CA ASP A 104 -7.59 0.11 -12.93
C ASP A 104 -8.97 -0.54 -12.83
N ARG A 105 -9.86 -0.23 -13.75
CA ARG A 105 -11.23 -0.78 -13.75
C ARG A 105 -11.28 -2.27 -14.10
N GLU A 106 -10.18 -2.83 -14.58
CA GLU A 106 -10.02 -4.26 -14.79
C GLU A 106 -9.38 -4.95 -13.59
N LYS A 107 -9.20 -4.22 -12.49
CA LYS A 107 -8.63 -4.68 -11.21
C LYS A 107 -7.15 -5.06 -11.29
N ARG A 108 -6.43 -4.50 -12.26
CA ARG A 108 -4.98 -4.68 -12.35
C ARG A 108 -4.28 -3.60 -11.51
N LEU A 109 -3.24 -4.00 -10.81
CA LEU A 109 -2.44 -3.06 -10.03
C LEU A 109 -1.63 -2.19 -10.99
N VAL A 110 -1.83 -0.87 -10.95
CA VAL A 110 -1.19 0.07 -11.87
C VAL A 110 -0.28 1.08 -11.18
N GLY A 111 -0.36 1.21 -9.86
CA GLY A 111 0.49 2.15 -9.15
C GLY A 111 0.28 2.14 -7.66
N ILE A 112 0.99 3.06 -7.00
CA ILE A 112 0.83 3.36 -5.57
C ILE A 112 0.67 4.87 -5.45
N VAL A 113 -0.31 5.32 -4.69
CA VAL A 113 -0.41 6.72 -4.31
C VAL A 113 -0.02 6.87 -2.84
N SER A 114 0.79 7.88 -2.56
CA SER A 114 1.31 8.12 -1.22
C SER A 114 1.02 9.55 -0.78
N LEU A 115 1.19 9.80 0.51
CA LEU A 115 1.15 11.15 1.06
C LEU A 115 2.10 12.07 0.30
N SER A 116 3.31 11.61 -0.03
CA SER A 116 4.28 12.38 -0.82
C SER A 116 3.74 12.75 -2.20
N ASN A 117 3.11 11.81 -2.90
CA ASN A 117 2.50 12.07 -4.21
C ASN A 117 1.44 13.16 -4.11
N ILE A 118 0.61 13.11 -3.08
CA ILE A 118 -0.46 14.09 -2.88
C ILE A 118 0.11 15.46 -2.54
N ALA A 119 1.13 15.51 -1.69
CA ALA A 119 1.81 16.77 -1.35
C ALA A 119 2.41 17.41 -2.59
N GLN A 120 3.07 16.61 -3.45
CA GLN A 120 3.68 17.08 -4.68
C GLN A 120 2.65 17.50 -5.74
N SER A 121 1.40 17.07 -5.61
CA SER A 121 0.35 17.44 -6.55
C SER A 121 -0.07 18.90 -6.47
N GLY A 122 0.31 19.59 -5.39
CA GLY A 122 -0.03 20.98 -5.16
C GLY A 122 -1.42 21.20 -4.56
N ASN A 123 -2.14 20.14 -4.20
CA ASN A 123 -3.43 20.28 -3.54
C ASN A 123 -3.24 20.42 -2.03
N GLU A 124 -3.12 21.65 -1.55
CA GLU A 124 -2.86 21.94 -0.15
C GLU A 124 -3.96 21.44 0.79
N SER A 125 -5.21 21.57 0.38
CA SER A 125 -6.35 21.12 1.19
C SER A 125 -6.34 19.60 1.36
N ALA A 126 -6.09 18.86 0.29
CA ALA A 126 -6.00 17.40 0.33
C ALA A 126 -4.82 16.95 1.20
N THR A 127 -3.68 17.62 1.08
CA THR A 127 -2.48 17.32 1.85
C THR A 127 -2.71 17.54 3.34
N GLU A 128 -3.32 18.68 3.70
CA GLU A 128 -3.62 19.02 5.08
C GLU A 128 -4.59 18.01 5.71
N SER A 129 -5.66 17.68 4.99
CA SER A 129 -6.65 16.69 5.43
C SER A 129 -6.01 15.33 5.69
N LEU A 130 -5.14 14.89 4.79
CA LEU A 130 -4.45 13.61 4.89
C LEU A 130 -3.48 13.60 6.08
N LEU A 131 -2.70 14.67 6.27
CA LEU A 131 -1.78 14.78 7.40
C LEU A 131 -2.52 14.67 8.74
N LYS A 132 -3.68 15.30 8.87
CA LYS A 132 -4.50 15.20 10.07
C LYS A 132 -4.97 13.77 10.32
N GLY A 133 -5.42 13.08 9.28
CA GLY A 133 -5.88 11.70 9.39
C GLY A 133 -4.78 10.72 9.78
N VAL A 134 -3.59 10.87 9.17
CA VAL A 134 -2.44 9.98 9.45
C VAL A 134 -1.87 10.22 10.84
N ALA A 135 -2.00 11.43 11.36
CA ALA A 135 -1.52 11.80 12.69
C ALA A 135 -2.42 11.33 13.83
N GLN A 136 -3.64 10.86 13.54
CA GLN A 136 -4.54 10.36 14.57
C GLN A 136 -3.99 9.10 15.23
N PRO A 137 -4.11 8.96 16.55
CA PRO A 137 -3.75 7.72 17.23
C PRO A 137 -4.62 6.55 16.76
N HIS A 138 -4.02 5.40 16.64
CA HIS A 138 -4.73 4.18 16.22
C HIS A 138 -4.80 3.16 17.33
#